data_c4408d70b346487cf6e75ec4100f7165
#
_entry.id   c4408d70b346487cf6e75ec4100f7165
#
_cell.length_a   1.000
_cell.length_b   1.000
_cell.length_c   1.000
_cell.angle_alpha   90.00
_cell.angle_beta   90.00
_cell.angle_gamma   90.00
#
_symmetry.space_group_name_H-M   'P 1'
#
loop_
_entity.id
_entity.type
_entity.pdbx_description
1 polymer ?
#
loop_
_entity_poly.entity_id
_entity_poly.type
_entity_poly.pdbx_seq_one_letter_code
_entity_poly.pdbx_strand_id
1 'polypeptide(L)'
;MAYIYKGLDGKNMAEFIASLPEVQDEIDSRAFEIGVRAEELLLQHRVEGVAQIEIAKGDIDAYVVLADANGTNSKKGANSAASIEFGRSAYDVEVVDETGKVVDEYTVDAMEGLHILAQASHLPKKSGSRVKGKKRRIKAKAGKTKKRGGGRG
;
A
#
# COMPACT_ATOMS: atom_id res chain seq x y z
N MET A 1 -21.33 -19.81 -40.51
CA MET A 1 -21.55 -18.78 -39.48
C MET A 1 -21.19 -19.40 -38.15
N ALA A 2 -20.23 -18.85 -37.45
CA ALA A 2 -19.94 -19.28 -36.08
C ALA A 2 -21.00 -18.70 -35.16
N TYR A 3 -21.82 -19.54 -34.56
CA TYR A 3 -22.74 -19.13 -33.49
C TYR A 3 -21.90 -18.90 -32.24
N ILE A 4 -21.74 -17.66 -31.85
CA ILE A 4 -21.21 -17.31 -30.52
C ILE A 4 -22.34 -17.68 -29.54
N TYR A 5 -22.14 -18.72 -28.74
CA TYR A 5 -23.05 -19.05 -27.65
C TYR A 5 -23.16 -17.87 -26.70
N LYS A 6 -24.29 -17.20 -26.73
CA LYS A 6 -24.62 -16.14 -25.78
C LYS A 6 -25.14 -16.78 -24.49
N GLY A 7 -24.23 -17.27 -23.68
CA GLY A 7 -24.50 -17.60 -22.30
C GLY A 7 -25.12 -18.98 -22.04
N LEU A 8 -24.57 -19.66 -21.06
CA LEU A 8 -25.21 -20.75 -20.31
C LEU A 8 -25.72 -20.13 -18.99
N ASP A 9 -26.96 -20.36 -18.64
CA ASP A 9 -27.60 -19.86 -17.41
C ASP A 9 -27.52 -18.32 -17.23
N GLY A 10 -27.61 -17.55 -18.33
CA GLY A 10 -27.54 -16.09 -18.30
C GLY A 10 -26.15 -15.48 -18.15
N LYS A 11 -25.11 -16.30 -18.02
CA LYS A 11 -23.73 -15.88 -17.97
C LYS A 11 -23.10 -15.92 -19.36
N ASN A 12 -22.18 -14.99 -19.64
CA ASN A 12 -21.38 -15.10 -20.85
C ASN A 12 -20.37 -16.28 -20.73
N MET A 13 -19.80 -16.72 -21.83
CA MET A 13 -18.89 -17.89 -21.84
C MET A 13 -17.68 -17.69 -20.92
N ALA A 14 -17.15 -16.47 -20.84
CA ALA A 14 -16.00 -16.18 -19.98
C ALA A 14 -16.36 -16.29 -18.49
N GLU A 15 -17.52 -15.76 -18.09
CA GLU A 15 -18.04 -15.87 -16.72
C GLU A 15 -18.36 -17.33 -16.35
N PHE A 16 -18.90 -18.09 -17.31
CA PHE A 16 -19.16 -19.51 -17.11
C PHE A 16 -17.85 -20.28 -16.89
N ILE A 17 -16.85 -20.11 -17.74
CA ILE A 17 -15.55 -20.76 -17.59
C ILE A 17 -14.90 -20.33 -16.27
N ALA A 18 -14.90 -19.03 -15.95
CA ALA A 18 -14.34 -18.52 -14.71
C ALA A 18 -15.04 -19.04 -13.45
N SER A 19 -16.30 -19.45 -13.54
CA SER A 19 -17.05 -20.03 -12.42
C SER A 19 -16.88 -21.54 -12.25
N LEU A 20 -16.11 -22.22 -13.11
CA LEU A 20 -15.83 -23.65 -12.96
C LEU A 20 -14.95 -23.89 -11.71
N PRO A 21 -15.26 -24.92 -10.89
CA PRO A 21 -14.53 -25.19 -9.66
C PRO A 21 -13.02 -25.31 -9.86
N GLU A 22 -12.59 -26.05 -10.88
CA GLU A 22 -11.17 -26.25 -11.15
C GLU A 22 -10.45 -24.94 -11.53
N VAL A 23 -11.17 -24.03 -12.21
CA VAL A 23 -10.63 -22.70 -12.56
C VAL A 23 -10.54 -21.82 -11.33
N GLN A 24 -11.54 -21.88 -10.44
CA GLN A 24 -11.53 -21.16 -9.16
C GLN A 24 -10.41 -21.65 -8.26
N ASP A 25 -10.18 -22.95 -8.16
CA ASP A 25 -9.11 -23.55 -7.37
C ASP A 25 -7.72 -23.08 -7.88
N GLU A 26 -7.53 -23.00 -9.20
CA GLU A 26 -6.28 -22.49 -9.79
C GLU A 26 -6.11 -20.98 -9.52
N ILE A 27 -7.18 -20.19 -9.63
CA ILE A 27 -7.14 -18.75 -9.32
C ILE A 27 -6.76 -18.53 -7.86
N ASP A 28 -7.38 -19.27 -6.93
CA ASP A 28 -7.09 -19.17 -5.51
C ASP A 28 -5.64 -19.61 -5.20
N SER A 29 -5.17 -20.68 -5.82
CA SER A 29 -3.79 -21.15 -5.69
C SER A 29 -2.79 -20.10 -6.17
N ARG A 30 -3.03 -19.48 -7.32
CA ARG A 30 -2.19 -18.41 -7.85
C ARG A 30 -2.22 -17.16 -7.00
N ALA A 31 -3.39 -16.74 -6.52
CA ALA A 31 -3.51 -15.62 -5.62
C ALA A 31 -2.74 -15.85 -4.31
N PHE A 32 -2.81 -17.06 -3.77
CA PHE A 32 -2.05 -17.44 -2.58
C PHE A 32 -0.53 -17.41 -2.83
N GLU A 33 -0.06 -17.99 -3.93
CA GLU A 33 1.37 -17.98 -4.30
C GLU A 33 1.91 -16.54 -4.44
N ILE A 34 1.17 -15.68 -5.15
CA ILE A 34 1.52 -14.27 -5.30
C ILE A 34 1.50 -13.56 -3.95
N GLY A 35 0.51 -13.83 -3.11
CA GLY A 35 0.37 -13.24 -1.78
C GLY A 35 1.56 -13.56 -0.88
N VAL A 36 1.95 -14.82 -0.79
CA VAL A 36 3.11 -15.27 0.01
C VAL A 36 4.38 -14.59 -0.47
N ARG A 37 4.61 -14.56 -1.79
CA ARG A 37 5.79 -13.91 -2.37
C ARG A 37 5.80 -12.40 -2.13
N ALA A 38 4.63 -11.74 -2.23
CA ALA A 38 4.51 -10.32 -1.94
C ALA A 38 4.79 -10.02 -0.46
N GLU A 39 4.34 -10.87 0.45
CA GLU A 39 4.62 -10.74 1.88
C GLU A 39 6.10 -10.91 2.20
N GLU A 40 6.77 -11.89 1.60
CA GLU A 40 8.21 -12.08 1.74
C GLU A 40 8.99 -10.83 1.28
N LEU A 41 8.65 -10.28 0.11
CA LEU A 41 9.26 -9.06 -0.41
C LEU A 41 8.98 -7.85 0.50
N LEU A 42 7.77 -7.73 1.01
CA LEU A 42 7.40 -6.66 1.93
C LEU A 42 8.21 -6.75 3.23
N LEU A 43 8.37 -7.94 3.79
CA LEU A 43 9.15 -8.17 5.02
C LEU A 43 10.63 -7.87 4.83
N GLN A 44 11.22 -8.20 3.68
CA GLN A 44 12.62 -7.89 3.37
C GLN A 44 12.90 -6.38 3.35
N HIS A 45 11.93 -5.57 2.95
CA HIS A 45 12.06 -4.11 2.84
C HIS A 45 11.43 -3.35 4.01
N ARG A 46 10.83 -4.05 4.96
CA ARG A 46 10.12 -3.44 6.08
C ARG A 46 11.10 -3.03 7.17
N VAL A 47 11.33 -1.72 7.30
CA VAL A 47 12.08 -1.14 8.42
C VAL A 47 11.10 -0.76 9.52
N GLU A 48 10.09 0.03 9.19
CA GLU A 48 8.98 0.44 10.06
C GLU A 48 7.73 0.58 9.19
N GLY A 49 6.59 0.12 9.66
CA GLY A 49 5.36 0.29 8.92
C GLY A 49 4.30 -0.73 9.27
N VAL A 50 3.09 -0.42 8.88
CA VAL A 50 1.88 -1.19 9.16
C VAL A 50 1.25 -1.75 7.87
N ALA A 51 1.94 -1.60 6.74
CA ALA A 51 1.48 -2.18 5.48
C ALA A 51 1.50 -3.71 5.55
N GLN A 52 0.50 -4.34 4.97
CA GLN A 52 0.30 -5.78 4.97
C GLN A 52 -0.23 -6.25 3.62
N ILE A 53 -0.03 -7.53 3.31
CA ILE A 53 -0.62 -8.16 2.14
C ILE A 53 -1.92 -8.83 2.56
N GLU A 54 -2.98 -8.56 1.80
CA GLU A 54 -4.29 -9.19 1.97
C GLU A 54 -4.69 -9.90 0.69
N ILE A 55 -5.34 -11.05 0.82
CA ILE A 55 -5.92 -11.78 -0.29
C ILE A 55 -7.44 -11.68 -0.13
N ALA A 56 -8.09 -11.10 -1.13
CA ALA A 56 -9.54 -11.00 -1.18
C ALA A 56 -10.07 -11.84 -2.34
N LYS A 57 -11.19 -12.51 -2.12
CA LYS A 57 -11.86 -13.31 -3.13
C LYS A 57 -13.09 -12.58 -3.63
N GLY A 58 -13.20 -12.47 -4.96
CA GLY A 58 -14.42 -12.06 -5.65
C GLY A 58 -15.28 -13.26 -6.07
N ASP A 59 -16.29 -13.01 -6.88
CA ASP A 59 -17.19 -14.07 -7.36
C ASP A 59 -16.53 -15.00 -8.38
N ILE A 60 -15.66 -14.44 -9.22
CA ILE A 60 -14.97 -15.14 -10.33
C ILE A 60 -13.47 -14.81 -10.40
N ASP A 61 -12.97 -14.02 -9.48
CA ASP A 61 -11.60 -13.51 -9.45
C ASP A 61 -11.06 -13.48 -8.01
N ALA A 62 -9.75 -13.29 -7.90
CA ALA A 62 -9.08 -13.08 -6.62
C ALA A 62 -8.14 -11.88 -6.72
N TYR A 63 -7.97 -11.18 -5.61
CA TYR A 63 -7.17 -9.97 -5.51
C TYR A 63 -6.08 -10.15 -4.47
N VAL A 64 -4.85 -9.81 -4.83
CA VAL A 64 -3.76 -9.63 -3.88
C VAL A 64 -3.57 -8.13 -3.68
N VAL A 65 -3.77 -7.67 -2.47
CA VAL A 65 -3.83 -6.25 -2.13
C VAL A 65 -2.72 -5.90 -1.15
N LEU A 66 -1.95 -4.87 -1.49
CA LEU A 66 -1.06 -4.23 -0.53
C LEU A 66 -1.89 -3.20 0.24
N ALA A 67 -2.25 -3.52 1.46
CA ALA A 67 -3.12 -2.72 2.32
C ALA A 67 -2.33 -1.93 3.36
N ASP A 68 -2.91 -0.82 3.79
CA ASP A 68 -2.43 -0.06 4.94
C ASP A 68 -3.27 -0.43 6.16
N ALA A 69 -2.66 -0.92 7.24
CA ALA A 69 -3.37 -1.42 8.42
C ALA A 69 -4.28 -0.35 9.09
N ASN A 70 -4.09 0.93 8.78
CA ASN A 70 -4.94 2.00 9.25
C ASN A 70 -6.18 2.25 8.39
N GLY A 71 -6.40 1.42 7.36
CA GLY A 71 -7.55 1.48 6.48
C GLY A 71 -7.67 2.77 5.66
N THR A 72 -8.52 2.72 4.65
CA THR A 72 -8.87 3.86 3.77
C THR A 72 -9.52 5.03 4.50
N ASN A 73 -9.93 4.86 5.75
CA ASN A 73 -10.61 5.86 6.59
C ASN A 73 -9.69 6.71 7.46
N SER A 74 -8.38 6.48 7.42
CA SER A 74 -7.44 7.34 8.12
C SER A 74 -7.38 8.70 7.44
N LYS A 75 -8.13 9.67 7.94
CA LYS A 75 -8.05 11.08 7.53
C LYS A 75 -6.64 11.68 7.67
N LYS A 76 -5.71 10.93 8.23
CA LYS A 76 -4.30 11.29 8.47
C LYS A 76 -3.30 10.37 7.74
N GLY A 77 -3.76 9.30 7.10
CA GLY A 77 -2.89 8.33 6.45
C GLY A 77 -2.36 8.86 5.12
N ALA A 78 -1.07 9.02 5.01
CA ALA A 78 -0.45 8.93 3.70
C ALA A 78 -0.75 7.52 3.16
N ASN A 79 -1.04 7.39 1.87
CA ASN A 79 -1.12 6.11 1.19
C ASN A 79 0.27 5.45 1.22
N SER A 80 0.62 4.81 2.34
CA SER A 80 1.92 4.18 2.50
C SER A 80 2.05 3.02 1.53
N ALA A 81 0.98 2.25 1.33
CA ALA A 81 0.91 1.17 0.35
C ALA A 81 1.22 1.67 -1.07
N ALA A 82 0.55 2.73 -1.53
CA ALA A 82 0.82 3.32 -2.83
C ALA A 82 2.25 3.90 -2.95
N SER A 83 2.78 4.47 -1.86
CA SER A 83 4.16 4.97 -1.82
C SER A 83 5.19 3.84 -1.86
N ILE A 84 4.88 2.69 -1.25
CA ILE A 84 5.71 1.48 -1.30
C ILE A 84 5.73 0.92 -2.72
N GLU A 85 4.56 0.80 -3.36
CA GLU A 85 4.47 0.22 -4.70
C GLU A 85 5.04 1.15 -5.78
N PHE A 86 4.63 2.43 -5.81
CA PHE A 86 4.95 3.36 -6.90
C PHE A 86 5.99 4.41 -6.55
N GLY A 87 6.40 4.48 -5.30
CA GLY A 87 7.28 5.54 -4.80
C GLY A 87 6.52 6.84 -4.51
N ARG A 88 7.25 7.81 -4.00
CA ARG A 88 6.72 9.15 -3.70
C ARG A 88 7.73 10.23 -4.10
N SER A 89 7.23 11.41 -4.45
CA SER A 89 8.05 12.59 -4.61
C SER A 89 8.49 13.17 -3.26
N ALA A 90 9.56 13.95 -3.24
CA ALA A 90 9.96 14.74 -2.09
C ALA A 90 8.82 15.67 -1.65
N TYR A 91 8.77 15.99 -0.37
CA TYR A 91 7.83 16.97 0.18
C TYR A 91 8.38 17.64 1.43
N ASP A 92 7.91 18.86 1.68
CA ASP A 92 8.33 19.66 2.82
C ASP A 92 7.43 19.44 4.01
N VAL A 93 8.01 19.46 5.21
CA VAL A 93 7.32 19.34 6.48
C VAL A 93 7.60 20.57 7.29
N GLU A 94 6.55 21.33 7.63
CA GLU A 94 6.60 22.44 8.58
C GLU A 94 6.24 21.94 9.99
N VAL A 95 7.12 22.17 10.93
CA VAL A 95 6.85 21.94 12.34
C VAL A 95 6.30 23.25 12.92
N VAL A 96 5.09 23.19 13.47
CA VAL A 96 4.42 24.37 14.05
C VAL A 96 4.30 24.23 15.55
N ASP A 97 4.43 25.35 16.27
CA ASP A 97 4.16 25.43 17.70
C ASP A 97 2.64 25.40 18.01
N GLU A 98 2.29 25.57 19.28
CA GLU A 98 0.90 25.60 19.72
C GLU A 98 0.13 26.80 19.17
N THR A 99 0.83 27.86 18.78
CA THR A 99 0.27 29.09 18.21
C THR A 99 0.11 29.01 16.70
N GLY A 100 0.62 27.92 16.06
CA GLY A 100 0.60 27.74 14.61
C GLY A 100 1.76 28.40 13.86
N LYS A 101 2.74 28.97 14.59
CA LYS A 101 3.95 29.54 13.99
C LYS A 101 4.92 28.42 13.62
N VAL A 102 5.51 28.49 12.42
CA VAL A 102 6.54 27.55 11.96
C VAL A 102 7.79 27.76 12.80
N VAL A 103 8.24 26.71 13.48
CA VAL A 103 9.45 26.69 14.32
C VAL A 103 10.58 25.90 13.67
N ASP A 104 10.27 25.03 12.72
CA ASP A 104 11.26 24.25 11.98
C ASP A 104 10.65 23.82 10.63
N GLU A 105 11.50 23.61 9.63
CA GLU A 105 11.12 23.14 8.32
C GLU A 105 12.20 22.18 7.79
N TYR A 106 11.78 21.02 7.30
CA TYR A 106 12.67 20.06 6.66
C TYR A 106 12.00 19.39 5.47
N THR A 107 12.82 18.95 4.52
CA THR A 107 12.37 18.22 3.34
C THR A 107 12.55 16.73 3.56
N VAL A 108 11.52 15.96 3.25
CA VAL A 108 11.60 14.51 3.17
C VAL A 108 11.91 14.12 1.73
N ASP A 109 12.98 13.40 1.53
CA ASP A 109 13.44 12.99 0.21
C ASP A 109 12.44 12.13 -0.55
N ALA A 110 12.57 12.14 -1.87
CA ALA A 110 11.82 11.24 -2.75
C ALA A 110 12.21 9.78 -2.46
N MET A 111 11.25 8.90 -2.62
CA MET A 111 11.45 7.45 -2.49
C MET A 111 11.05 6.77 -3.79
N GLU A 112 11.89 5.86 -4.28
CA GLU A 112 11.53 5.01 -5.41
C GLU A 112 10.55 3.91 -4.97
N GLY A 113 9.71 3.48 -5.91
CA GLY A 113 8.76 2.39 -5.66
C GLY A 113 9.48 1.04 -5.61
N LEU A 114 9.08 0.21 -4.69
CA LEU A 114 9.60 -1.15 -4.57
C LEU A 114 8.94 -2.12 -5.54
N HIS A 115 7.77 -1.78 -6.08
CA HIS A 115 7.01 -2.61 -7.03
C HIS A 115 6.80 -4.05 -6.54
N ILE A 116 6.40 -4.20 -5.28
CA ILE A 116 6.27 -5.49 -4.60
C ILE A 116 5.27 -6.39 -5.31
N LEU A 117 4.08 -5.86 -5.62
CA LEU A 117 3.04 -6.63 -6.31
C LEU A 117 3.45 -7.00 -7.73
N ALA A 118 4.10 -6.09 -8.46
CA ALA A 118 4.60 -6.36 -9.80
C ALA A 118 5.70 -7.45 -9.78
N GLN A 119 6.59 -7.41 -8.81
CA GLN A 119 7.64 -8.42 -8.65
C GLN A 119 7.06 -9.78 -8.24
N ALA A 120 6.12 -9.81 -7.30
CA ALA A 120 5.48 -11.05 -6.82
C ALA A 120 4.69 -11.76 -7.92
N SER A 121 4.02 -11.00 -8.79
CA SER A 121 3.23 -11.53 -9.89
C SER A 121 4.03 -11.76 -11.19
N HIS A 122 5.33 -11.54 -11.18
CA HIS A 122 6.19 -11.59 -12.39
C HIS A 122 5.75 -10.66 -13.53
N LEU A 123 4.95 -9.66 -13.22
CA LEU A 123 4.55 -8.65 -14.19
C LEU A 123 5.67 -7.63 -14.41
N PRO A 124 5.75 -7.04 -15.60
CA PRO A 124 6.70 -5.96 -15.85
C PRO A 124 6.39 -4.79 -14.92
N LYS A 125 7.44 -4.22 -14.34
CA LYS A 125 7.32 -3.01 -13.51
C LYS A 125 6.70 -1.89 -14.35
N LYS A 126 5.42 -1.65 -14.18
CA LYS A 126 4.79 -0.47 -14.76
C LYS A 126 5.15 0.72 -13.89
N SER A 127 5.75 1.73 -14.49
CA SER A 127 5.92 3.02 -13.84
C SER A 127 4.54 3.61 -13.60
N GLY A 128 3.98 3.35 -12.44
CA GLY A 128 2.81 4.07 -11.95
C GLY A 128 3.20 5.53 -11.64
N SER A 129 2.23 6.41 -11.61
CA SER A 129 2.48 7.79 -11.19
C SER A 129 2.94 7.78 -9.74
N ARG A 130 4.13 8.33 -9.48
CA ARG A 130 4.62 8.53 -8.10
C ARG A 130 3.57 9.29 -7.29
N VAL A 131 3.41 8.91 -6.04
CA VAL A 131 2.54 9.63 -5.12
C VAL A 131 3.10 11.03 -4.93
N LYS A 132 2.31 12.05 -5.25
CA LYS A 132 2.73 13.44 -5.06
C LYS A 132 2.86 13.73 -3.57
N GLY A 133 4.05 14.12 -3.14
CA GLY A 133 4.28 14.64 -1.80
C GLY A 133 3.48 15.92 -1.60
N LYS A 134 2.71 15.99 -0.52
CA LYS A 134 2.00 17.20 -0.11
C LYS A 134 2.72 17.79 1.08
N LYS A 135 2.94 19.11 1.05
CA LYS A 135 3.46 19.84 2.20
C LYS A 135 2.64 19.49 3.44
N ARG A 136 3.32 19.13 4.53
CA ARG A 136 2.67 18.68 5.78
C ARG A 136 2.99 19.68 6.88
N ARG A 137 1.99 19.92 7.75
CA ARG A 137 2.17 20.65 9.00
C ARG A 137 2.01 19.67 10.17
N ILE A 138 3.02 19.58 11.00
CA ILE A 138 3.00 18.78 12.22
C ILE A 138 3.20 19.69 13.44
N LYS A 139 2.47 19.41 14.52
CA LYS A 139 2.67 20.14 15.78
C LYS A 139 3.95 19.65 16.43
N ALA A 140 4.77 20.60 16.91
CA ALA A 140 5.91 20.28 17.75
C ALA A 140 5.39 19.49 18.97
N LYS A 141 5.97 18.32 19.25
CA LYS A 141 5.70 17.65 20.52
C LYS A 141 6.24 18.54 21.63
N ALA A 142 5.37 19.00 22.54
CA ALA A 142 5.79 19.71 23.74
C ALA A 142 6.87 18.86 24.43
N GLY A 143 8.09 19.37 24.42
CA GLY A 143 9.24 18.67 24.97
C GLY A 143 9.00 18.42 26.45
N LYS A 144 9.00 17.16 26.86
CA LYS A 144 9.29 16.82 28.26
C LYS A 144 10.70 17.32 28.54
N THR A 145 10.82 18.53 29.03
CA THR A 145 12.06 19.04 29.62
C THR A 145 12.44 18.09 30.76
N LYS A 146 13.38 17.19 30.45
CA LYS A 146 14.07 16.43 31.47
C LYS A 146 14.80 17.46 32.34
N LYS A 147 14.20 17.86 33.47
CA LYS A 147 14.92 18.57 34.53
C LYS A 147 16.15 17.73 34.88
N ARG A 148 17.29 18.11 34.38
CA ARG A 148 18.57 17.68 34.95
C ARG A 148 18.63 18.28 36.33
N GLY A 149 18.27 17.47 37.34
CA GLY A 149 18.53 17.75 38.72
C GLY A 149 20.05 17.81 38.91
N GLY A 150 20.55 19.02 39.09
CA GLY A 150 21.88 19.25 39.61
C GLY A 150 21.88 18.80 41.07
N GLY A 151 22.45 17.65 41.38
CA GLY A 151 22.87 17.25 42.70
C GLY A 151 24.27 17.78 42.95
N ARG A 152 24.37 18.82 43.72
CA ARG A 152 25.57 19.15 44.48
C ARG A 152 25.48 18.42 45.82
N GLY A 153 26.51 17.74 46.17
CA GLY A 153 26.78 17.17 47.45
C GLY A 153 28.13 16.47 47.37
#